data_9037e5869a670a5b34b61b73635bcc00
#
_entry.id   9037e5869a670a5b34b61b73635bcc00
#
_cell.length_a   1.000
_cell.length_b   1.000
_cell.length_c   1.000
_cell.angle_alpha   90.00
_cell.angle_beta   90.00
_cell.angle_gamma   90.00
#
_symmetry.space_group_name_H-M   'P 1'
#
loop_
_entity.id
_entity.type
_entity.pdbx_description
1 polymer ?
#
loop_
_entity_poly.entity_id
_entity_poly.type
_entity_poly.pdbx_seq_one_letter_code
_entity_poly.pdbx_strand_id
1 'polypeptide(L)'
;PFGSLRQTASNRRQSRVAWLFLLAYWLYIDGVDTIVRMAVDYGLSIGLPSDSLIIALLMVQFIGFPAALVFGRLGERYGPRRGIWIAIWVYVGVTVYAYFMDSAVEMYILAGVIGLVQGGIQALSRSMFSQLIPADQTAEFFGFYNVVGKAAAVFGPFLMGWVTLVSGSPRTGILSILVLFFAGMIVFHNVSDTELDQHD
;
A
#
# COMPACT_ATOMS: atom_id res chain seq x y z
N PRO A 1 -6.72 23.61 35.47
CA PRO A 1 -6.20 24.30 34.25
C PRO A 1 -5.11 23.52 33.56
N PHE A 2 -4.23 22.79 34.26
CA PHE A 2 -3.12 22.03 33.60
C PHE A 2 -3.57 20.78 32.89
N GLY A 3 -4.69 20.15 33.27
CA GLY A 3 -5.24 18.97 32.58
C GLY A 3 -5.76 19.27 31.19
N SER A 4 -6.37 20.41 30.97
CA SER A 4 -6.92 20.81 29.67
C SER A 4 -5.84 21.13 28.65
N LEU A 5 -4.72 21.74 29.05
CA LEU A 5 -3.58 22.04 28.18
C LEU A 5 -2.86 20.77 27.75
N ARG A 6 -2.71 19.79 28.63
CA ARG A 6 -2.09 18.49 28.33
C ARG A 6 -2.96 17.68 27.37
N GLN A 7 -4.27 17.71 27.53
CA GLN A 7 -5.24 17.03 26.68
C GLN A 7 -5.30 17.67 25.28
N THR A 8 -5.26 19.02 25.18
CA THR A 8 -5.19 19.74 23.91
C THR A 8 -3.87 19.47 23.16
N ALA A 9 -2.74 19.39 23.86
CA ALA A 9 -1.45 19.08 23.27
C ALA A 9 -1.39 17.62 22.77
N SER A 10 -1.95 16.67 23.55
CA SER A 10 -2.08 15.26 23.16
C SER A 10 -2.93 15.09 21.91
N ASN A 11 -4.09 15.74 21.83
CA ASN A 11 -4.97 15.69 20.66
C ASN A 11 -4.30 16.25 19.39
N ARG A 12 -3.54 17.36 19.52
CA ARG A 12 -2.79 17.93 18.38
C ARG A 12 -1.69 16.99 17.86
N ARG A 13 -0.96 16.36 18.79
CA ARG A 13 0.10 15.41 18.44
C ARG A 13 -0.47 14.15 17.78
N GLN A 14 -1.55 13.59 18.35
CA GLN A 14 -2.24 12.43 17.80
C GLN A 14 -2.81 12.72 16.41
N SER A 15 -3.41 13.89 16.20
CA SER A 15 -3.85 14.32 14.87
C SER A 15 -2.68 14.42 13.89
N ARG A 16 -1.51 14.91 14.31
CA ARG A 16 -0.32 15.00 13.44
C ARG A 16 0.17 13.61 13.02
N VAL A 17 0.21 12.65 13.94
CA VAL A 17 0.59 11.26 13.63
C VAL A 17 -0.39 10.63 12.65
N ALA A 18 -1.69 10.83 12.85
CA ALA A 18 -2.73 10.33 11.93
C ALA A 18 -2.58 10.91 10.51
N TRP A 19 -2.28 12.21 10.38
CA TRP A 19 -2.04 12.85 9.07
C TRP A 19 -0.75 12.35 8.41
N LEU A 20 0.34 12.15 9.16
CA LEU A 20 1.57 11.55 8.63
C LEU A 20 1.32 10.12 8.15
N PHE A 21 0.54 9.35 8.91
CA PHE A 21 0.15 8.01 8.48
C PHE A 21 -0.69 8.05 7.19
N LEU A 22 -1.66 8.96 7.09
CA LEU A 22 -2.46 9.12 5.87
C LEU A 22 -1.61 9.47 4.65
N LEU A 23 -0.58 10.29 4.82
CA LEU A 23 0.36 10.59 3.74
C LEU A 23 1.19 9.37 3.35
N ALA A 24 1.71 8.62 4.32
CA ALA A 24 2.42 7.38 4.06
C ALA A 24 1.52 6.36 3.35
N TYR A 25 0.29 6.20 3.88
CA TYR A 25 -0.75 5.33 3.30
C TYR A 25 -1.05 5.71 1.85
N TRP A 26 -1.26 6.98 1.57
CA TRP A 26 -1.51 7.46 0.21
C TRP A 26 -0.41 7.04 -0.75
N LEU A 27 0.86 7.24 -0.38
CA LEU A 27 2.00 6.92 -1.22
C LEU A 27 2.12 5.42 -1.50
N TYR A 28 2.14 4.57 -0.46
CA TYR A 28 2.35 3.15 -0.70
C TYR A 28 1.11 2.45 -1.26
N ILE A 29 -0.11 2.89 -0.92
CA ILE A 29 -1.33 2.27 -1.46
C ILE A 29 -1.54 2.64 -2.94
N ASP A 30 -1.11 3.84 -3.36
CA ASP A 30 -1.10 4.21 -4.78
C ASP A 30 -0.17 3.28 -5.58
N GLY A 31 1.01 2.96 -5.04
CA GLY A 31 1.88 1.94 -5.64
C GLY A 31 1.23 0.56 -5.72
N VAL A 32 0.59 0.10 -4.65
CA VAL A 32 -0.13 -1.18 -4.59
C VAL A 32 -1.26 -1.24 -5.61
N ASP A 33 -2.13 -0.25 -5.61
CA ASP A 33 -3.27 -0.17 -6.53
C ASP A 33 -2.82 -0.04 -7.99
N THR A 34 -1.73 0.68 -8.25
CA THR A 34 -1.16 0.82 -9.59
C THR A 34 -0.68 -0.52 -10.13
N ILE A 35 0.07 -1.30 -9.35
CA ILE A 35 0.53 -2.64 -9.77
C ILE A 35 -0.65 -3.51 -10.18
N VAL A 36 -1.71 -3.53 -9.36
CA VAL A 36 -2.89 -4.38 -9.64
C VAL A 36 -3.68 -3.90 -10.86
N ARG A 37 -3.89 -2.59 -10.98
CA ARG A 37 -4.69 -2.01 -12.08
C ARG A 37 -3.95 -2.06 -13.42
N MET A 38 -2.65 -1.80 -13.40
CA MET A 38 -1.83 -1.77 -14.61
C MET A 38 -1.25 -3.13 -14.99
N ALA A 39 -1.49 -4.19 -14.19
CA ALA A 39 -0.95 -5.53 -14.42
C ALA A 39 -1.33 -6.09 -15.79
N VAL A 40 -2.58 -5.90 -16.24
CA VAL A 40 -3.07 -6.38 -17.54
C VAL A 40 -2.44 -5.59 -18.68
N ASP A 41 -2.49 -4.25 -18.63
CA ASP A 41 -1.90 -3.39 -19.64
C ASP A 41 -0.40 -3.63 -19.79
N TYR A 42 0.29 -3.77 -18.65
CA TYR A 42 1.70 -4.10 -18.60
C TYR A 42 1.98 -5.48 -19.25
N GLY A 43 1.24 -6.52 -18.85
CA GLY A 43 1.39 -7.85 -19.39
C GLY A 43 1.17 -7.89 -20.90
N LEU A 44 0.13 -7.21 -21.41
CA LEU A 44 -0.12 -7.07 -22.84
C LEU A 44 1.03 -6.34 -23.56
N SER A 45 1.57 -5.29 -22.95
CA SER A 45 2.64 -4.48 -23.55
C SER A 45 3.97 -5.21 -23.68
N ILE A 46 4.20 -6.24 -22.87
CA ILE A 46 5.37 -7.13 -22.97
C ILE A 46 5.08 -8.42 -23.73
N GLY A 47 3.88 -8.57 -24.32
CA GLY A 47 3.51 -9.66 -25.24
C GLY A 47 2.91 -10.90 -24.59
N LEU A 48 2.43 -10.82 -23.33
CA LEU A 48 1.76 -11.96 -22.69
C LEU A 48 0.34 -12.19 -23.27
N PRO A 49 -0.13 -13.45 -23.36
CA PRO A 49 -1.48 -13.76 -23.83
C PRO A 49 -2.56 -13.21 -22.89
N SER A 50 -3.63 -12.63 -23.47
CA SER A 50 -4.76 -12.06 -22.70
C SER A 50 -5.39 -13.06 -21.76
N ASP A 51 -5.55 -14.33 -22.18
CA ASP A 51 -6.13 -15.38 -21.34
C ASP A 51 -5.33 -15.60 -20.05
N SER A 52 -3.99 -15.56 -20.16
CA SER A 52 -3.11 -15.69 -19.00
C SER A 52 -3.27 -14.52 -18.01
N LEU A 53 -3.51 -13.31 -18.51
CA LEU A 53 -3.71 -12.14 -17.69
C LEU A 53 -5.05 -12.18 -16.95
N ILE A 54 -6.11 -12.67 -17.60
CA ILE A 54 -7.41 -12.89 -16.96
C ILE A 54 -7.29 -13.92 -15.83
N ILE A 55 -6.59 -15.04 -16.09
CA ILE A 55 -6.33 -16.06 -15.06
C ILE A 55 -5.55 -15.46 -13.89
N ALA A 56 -4.51 -14.68 -14.15
CA ALA A 56 -3.73 -14.00 -13.12
C ALA A 56 -4.59 -13.08 -12.25
N LEU A 57 -5.48 -12.27 -12.86
CA LEU A 57 -6.43 -11.43 -12.12
C LEU A 57 -7.35 -12.24 -11.20
N LEU A 58 -7.91 -13.33 -11.71
CA LEU A 58 -8.75 -14.24 -10.91
C LEU A 58 -7.96 -14.85 -9.75
N MET A 59 -6.70 -15.26 -9.99
CA MET A 59 -5.83 -15.77 -8.93
C MET A 59 -5.61 -14.74 -7.82
N VAL A 60 -5.34 -13.49 -8.13
CA VAL A 60 -5.21 -12.41 -7.13
C VAL A 60 -6.46 -12.31 -6.25
N GLN A 61 -7.65 -12.36 -6.86
CA GLN A 61 -8.92 -12.23 -6.13
C GLN A 61 -9.21 -13.44 -5.24
N PHE A 62 -9.04 -14.66 -5.79
CA PHE A 62 -9.30 -15.89 -5.03
C PHE A 62 -8.30 -16.13 -3.89
N ILE A 63 -7.04 -15.80 -4.09
CA ILE A 63 -5.99 -15.90 -3.06
C ILE A 63 -6.13 -14.77 -2.05
N GLY A 64 -6.48 -13.55 -2.51
CA GLY A 64 -6.56 -12.36 -1.67
C GLY A 64 -7.60 -12.45 -0.57
N PHE A 65 -8.74 -13.09 -0.82
CA PHE A 65 -9.80 -13.23 0.19
C PHE A 65 -9.36 -14.05 1.42
N PRO A 66 -8.90 -15.30 1.30
CA PRO A 66 -8.42 -16.06 2.46
C PRO A 66 -7.16 -15.44 3.08
N ALA A 67 -6.27 -14.86 2.26
CA ALA A 67 -5.08 -14.20 2.75
C ALA A 67 -5.40 -13.00 3.64
N ALA A 68 -6.40 -12.19 3.30
CA ALA A 68 -6.83 -11.05 4.12
C ALA A 68 -7.26 -11.48 5.53
N LEU A 69 -7.95 -12.63 5.66
CA LEU A 69 -8.36 -13.17 6.95
C LEU A 69 -7.16 -13.63 7.79
N VAL A 70 -6.17 -14.26 7.16
CA VAL A 70 -4.92 -14.69 7.83
C VAL A 70 -4.13 -13.46 8.27
N PHE A 71 -3.94 -12.49 7.41
CA PHE A 71 -3.22 -11.25 7.74
C PHE A 71 -3.92 -10.42 8.83
N GLY A 72 -5.27 -10.41 8.85
CA GLY A 72 -6.03 -9.80 9.94
C GLY A 72 -5.63 -10.39 11.31
N ARG A 73 -5.63 -11.71 11.42
CA ARG A 73 -5.22 -12.41 12.66
C ARG A 73 -3.74 -12.23 13.01
N LEU A 74 -2.86 -12.21 12.00
CA LEU A 74 -1.44 -11.92 12.22
C LEU A 74 -1.23 -10.49 12.74
N GLY A 75 -1.99 -9.52 12.22
CA GLY A 75 -1.95 -8.14 12.67
C GLY A 75 -2.35 -7.98 14.13
N GLU A 76 -3.35 -8.73 14.60
CA GLU A 76 -3.75 -8.78 16.01
C GLU A 76 -2.63 -9.35 16.89
N ARG A 77 -1.88 -10.35 16.41
CA ARG A 77 -0.85 -11.05 17.20
C ARG A 77 0.51 -10.35 17.20
N TYR A 78 0.94 -9.78 16.07
CA TYR A 78 2.30 -9.24 15.88
C TYR A 78 2.33 -7.72 15.70
N GLY A 79 1.16 -7.07 15.72
CA GLY A 79 0.98 -5.65 15.44
C GLY A 79 0.90 -5.34 13.94
N PRO A 80 0.04 -4.39 13.55
CA PRO A 80 -0.22 -4.05 12.15
C PRO A 80 1.00 -3.44 11.45
N ARG A 81 1.83 -2.72 12.19
CA ARG A 81 3.01 -2.03 11.68
C ARG A 81 4.02 -2.94 11.00
N ARG A 82 4.38 -4.06 11.67
CA ARG A 82 5.33 -5.04 11.10
C ARG A 82 4.79 -5.67 9.83
N GLY A 83 3.50 -5.97 9.81
CA GLY A 83 2.84 -6.54 8.63
C GLY A 83 2.83 -5.57 7.44
N ILE A 84 2.61 -4.26 7.67
CA ILE A 84 2.67 -3.24 6.62
C ILE A 84 4.09 -3.15 6.05
N TRP A 85 5.14 -3.11 6.89
CA TRP A 85 6.53 -3.12 6.43
C TRP A 85 6.85 -4.32 5.55
N ILE A 86 6.48 -5.52 5.99
CA ILE A 86 6.69 -6.75 5.22
C ILE A 86 5.97 -6.67 3.88
N ALA A 87 4.71 -6.22 3.88
CA ALA A 87 3.93 -6.12 2.65
C ALA A 87 4.54 -5.12 1.66
N ILE A 88 5.01 -3.94 2.10
CA ILE A 88 5.67 -2.96 1.22
C ILE A 88 6.95 -3.55 0.62
N TRP A 89 7.77 -4.24 1.41
CA TRP A 89 8.98 -4.90 0.90
C TRP A 89 8.67 -6.01 -0.11
N VAL A 90 7.60 -6.76 0.10
CA VAL A 90 7.12 -7.75 -0.88
C VAL A 90 6.72 -7.05 -2.19
N TYR A 91 6.00 -5.92 -2.12
CA TYR A 91 5.64 -5.15 -3.32
C TYR A 91 6.86 -4.55 -4.03
N VAL A 92 7.88 -4.09 -3.30
CA VAL A 92 9.16 -3.69 -3.89
C VAL A 92 9.77 -4.86 -4.67
N GLY A 93 9.83 -6.05 -4.07
CA GLY A 93 10.32 -7.27 -4.72
C GLY A 93 9.50 -7.66 -5.95
N VAL A 94 8.17 -7.61 -5.86
CA VAL A 94 7.23 -7.83 -6.98
C VAL A 94 7.51 -6.87 -8.13
N THR A 95 7.68 -5.58 -7.83
CA THR A 95 7.94 -4.54 -8.85
C THR A 95 9.27 -4.77 -9.56
N VAL A 96 10.31 -5.11 -8.81
CA VAL A 96 11.64 -5.44 -9.38
C VAL A 96 11.57 -6.71 -10.21
N TYR A 97 10.89 -7.75 -9.74
CA TYR A 97 10.75 -8.99 -10.49
C TYR A 97 9.93 -8.79 -11.77
N ALA A 98 8.86 -7.97 -11.73
CA ALA A 98 8.04 -7.65 -12.89
C ALA A 98 8.84 -7.00 -14.03
N TYR A 99 9.92 -6.26 -13.73
CA TYR A 99 10.82 -5.71 -14.75
C TYR A 99 11.50 -6.80 -15.60
N PHE A 100 11.84 -7.94 -14.99
CA PHE A 100 12.52 -9.06 -15.67
C PHE A 100 11.56 -10.11 -16.21
N MET A 101 10.26 -9.97 -15.96
CA MET A 101 9.25 -10.97 -16.35
C MET A 101 9.10 -11.07 -17.87
N ASP A 102 9.10 -12.31 -18.38
CA ASP A 102 8.97 -12.63 -19.81
C ASP A 102 7.91 -13.71 -20.10
N SER A 103 7.38 -14.38 -19.09
CA SER A 103 6.51 -15.54 -19.26
C SER A 103 5.19 -15.45 -18.45
N ALA A 104 4.16 -16.16 -18.96
CA ALA A 104 2.89 -16.28 -18.26
C ALA A 104 3.01 -16.97 -16.89
N VAL A 105 3.95 -17.92 -16.76
CA VAL A 105 4.20 -18.62 -15.49
C VAL A 105 4.70 -17.64 -14.43
N GLU A 106 5.62 -16.75 -14.79
CA GLU A 106 6.12 -15.70 -13.90
C GLU A 106 5.00 -14.73 -13.49
N MET A 107 4.08 -14.41 -14.42
CA MET A 107 2.89 -13.61 -14.12
C MET A 107 1.99 -14.31 -13.09
N TYR A 108 1.80 -15.62 -13.17
CA TYR A 108 1.02 -16.38 -12.18
C TYR A 108 1.70 -16.39 -10.81
N ILE A 109 3.03 -16.50 -10.76
CA ILE A 109 3.79 -16.42 -9.50
C ILE A 109 3.59 -15.04 -8.87
N LEU A 110 3.74 -13.97 -9.66
CA LEU A 110 3.50 -12.60 -9.19
C LEU A 110 2.06 -12.41 -8.71
N ALA A 111 1.08 -12.89 -9.46
CA ALA A 111 -0.33 -12.83 -9.09
C ALA A 111 -0.61 -13.54 -7.75
N GLY A 112 0.01 -14.71 -7.54
CA GLY A 112 -0.06 -15.42 -6.26
C GLY A 112 0.51 -14.62 -5.10
N VAL A 113 1.71 -14.05 -5.26
CA VAL A 113 2.37 -13.22 -4.24
C VAL A 113 1.56 -11.95 -3.96
N ILE A 114 1.10 -11.26 -5.00
CA ILE A 114 0.25 -10.07 -4.86
C ILE A 114 -1.03 -10.42 -4.11
N GLY A 115 -1.72 -11.51 -4.49
CA GLY A 115 -2.94 -11.97 -3.82
C GLY A 115 -2.72 -12.21 -2.33
N LEU A 116 -1.58 -12.79 -1.95
CA LEU A 116 -1.26 -13.03 -0.54
C LEU A 116 -1.13 -11.74 0.28
N VAL A 117 -0.57 -10.67 -0.26
CA VAL A 117 -0.27 -9.46 0.51
C VAL A 117 -1.26 -8.32 0.33
N GLN A 118 -2.01 -8.27 -0.78
CA GLN A 118 -2.91 -7.16 -1.13
C GLN A 118 -4.02 -6.95 -0.09
N GLY A 119 -4.75 -8.00 0.24
CA GLY A 119 -5.80 -7.93 1.27
C GLY A 119 -5.22 -7.62 2.64
N GLY A 120 -4.03 -8.19 2.93
CA GLY A 120 -3.31 -7.98 4.16
C GLY A 120 -2.90 -6.53 4.39
N ILE A 121 -2.26 -5.89 3.41
CA ILE A 121 -1.80 -4.51 3.56
C ILE A 121 -2.97 -3.53 3.77
N GLN A 122 -4.10 -3.75 3.10
CA GLN A 122 -5.29 -2.92 3.27
C GLN A 122 -5.94 -3.11 4.65
N ALA A 123 -6.07 -4.36 5.12
CA ALA A 123 -6.63 -4.67 6.43
C ALA A 123 -5.76 -4.12 7.57
N LEU A 124 -4.44 -4.34 7.49
CA LEU A 124 -3.47 -3.87 8.47
C LEU A 124 -3.37 -2.35 8.52
N SER A 125 -3.42 -1.67 7.36
CA SER A 125 -3.42 -0.20 7.29
C SER A 125 -4.66 0.39 7.96
N ARG A 126 -5.83 -0.21 7.75
CA ARG A 126 -7.06 0.21 8.42
C ARG A 126 -6.99 -0.03 9.92
N SER A 127 -6.47 -1.18 10.35
CA SER A 127 -6.28 -1.50 11.77
C SER A 127 -5.30 -0.55 12.45
N MET A 128 -4.16 -0.25 11.82
CA MET A 128 -3.20 0.71 12.35
C MET A 128 -3.80 2.12 12.45
N PHE A 129 -4.49 2.56 11.41
CA PHE A 129 -5.13 3.87 11.41
C PHE A 129 -6.16 4.02 12.54
N SER A 130 -6.95 2.99 12.81
CA SER A 130 -7.93 3.01 13.90
C SER A 130 -7.30 3.18 15.29
N GLN A 131 -6.03 2.78 15.45
CA GLN A 131 -5.28 2.93 16.72
C GLN A 131 -4.66 4.33 16.86
N LEU A 132 -4.46 5.04 15.75
CA LEU A 132 -3.81 6.36 15.72
C LEU A 132 -4.79 7.51 15.87
N ILE A 133 -6.10 7.30 15.65
CA ILE A 133 -7.10 8.36 15.65
C ILE A 133 -7.77 8.51 17.03
N PRO A 134 -8.17 9.75 17.40
CA PRO A 134 -8.98 9.97 18.59
C PRO A 134 -10.36 9.31 18.49
N ALA A 135 -10.83 8.69 19.57
CA ALA A 135 -12.09 7.97 19.60
C ALA A 135 -13.33 8.84 19.33
N ASP A 136 -13.26 10.13 19.66
CA ASP A 136 -14.31 11.12 19.47
C ASP A 136 -14.41 11.63 18.01
N GLN A 137 -13.40 11.42 17.16
CA GLN A 137 -13.33 11.91 15.78
C GLN A 137 -13.24 10.79 14.75
N THR A 138 -13.51 9.55 15.14
CA THR A 138 -13.33 8.36 14.32
C THR A 138 -14.04 8.45 12.95
N ALA A 139 -15.29 8.92 12.90
CA ALA A 139 -16.06 9.00 11.66
C ALA A 139 -15.45 9.99 10.66
N GLU A 140 -14.97 11.15 11.13
CA GLU A 140 -14.35 12.17 10.29
C GLU A 140 -13.03 11.67 9.70
N PHE A 141 -12.14 11.11 10.53
CA PHE A 141 -10.86 10.58 10.09
C PHE A 141 -10.99 9.40 9.13
N PHE A 142 -11.96 8.49 9.32
CA PHE A 142 -12.24 7.44 8.35
C PHE A 142 -12.84 7.96 7.05
N GLY A 143 -13.57 9.07 7.09
CA GLY A 143 -13.98 9.81 5.91
C GLY A 143 -12.77 10.23 5.07
N PHE A 144 -11.78 10.88 5.69
CA PHE A 144 -10.52 11.25 5.03
C PHE A 144 -9.73 10.04 4.54
N TYR A 145 -9.62 8.97 5.34
CA TYR A 145 -8.95 7.72 4.94
C TYR A 145 -9.53 7.16 3.63
N ASN A 146 -10.85 7.12 3.51
CA ASN A 146 -11.51 6.61 2.31
C ASN A 146 -11.30 7.53 1.08
N VAL A 147 -11.32 8.86 1.29
CA VAL A 147 -11.03 9.83 0.22
C VAL A 147 -9.59 9.68 -0.24
N VAL A 148 -8.64 9.63 0.68
CA VAL A 148 -7.22 9.45 0.41
C VAL A 148 -6.96 8.15 -0.34
N GLY A 149 -7.55 7.02 0.10
CA GLY A 149 -7.41 5.74 -0.59
C GLY A 149 -7.97 5.74 -2.01
N LYS A 150 -9.08 6.46 -2.27
CA LYS A 150 -9.62 6.61 -3.64
C LYS A 150 -8.77 7.55 -4.49
N ALA A 151 -8.23 8.63 -3.93
CA ALA A 151 -7.38 9.57 -4.64
C ALA A 151 -6.00 8.95 -4.97
N ALA A 152 -5.53 8.00 -4.16
CA ALA A 152 -4.28 7.29 -4.38
C ALA A 152 -4.24 6.53 -5.72
N ALA A 153 -5.38 6.12 -6.27
CA ALA A 153 -5.43 5.34 -7.50
C ALA A 153 -5.14 6.12 -8.79
N VAL A 154 -4.68 7.36 -8.71
CA VAL A 154 -4.51 8.26 -9.88
C VAL A 154 -3.05 8.56 -10.17
N PHE A 155 -2.25 8.81 -9.15
CA PHE A 155 -0.88 9.31 -9.34
C PHE A 155 0.07 8.22 -9.87
N GLY A 156 -0.05 7.00 -9.36
CA GLY A 156 0.80 5.88 -9.77
C GLY A 156 0.63 5.49 -11.25
N PRO A 157 -0.59 5.28 -11.77
CA PRO A 157 -0.79 5.02 -13.19
C PRO A 157 -0.30 6.16 -14.09
N PHE A 158 -0.50 7.43 -13.67
CA PHE A 158 0.03 8.57 -14.38
C PHE A 158 1.56 8.55 -14.44
N LEU A 159 2.23 8.33 -13.30
CA LEU A 159 3.68 8.23 -13.22
C LEU A 159 4.23 7.10 -14.09
N MET A 160 3.63 5.92 -14.01
CA MET A 160 4.00 4.76 -14.82
C MET A 160 3.84 5.06 -16.32
N GLY A 161 2.70 5.64 -16.74
CA GLY A 161 2.43 6.00 -18.12
C GLY A 161 3.40 7.06 -18.65
N TRP A 162 3.66 8.10 -17.86
CA TRP A 162 4.61 9.15 -18.21
C TRP A 162 6.02 8.60 -18.42
N VAL A 163 6.53 7.79 -17.47
CA VAL A 163 7.87 7.19 -17.59
C VAL A 163 7.94 6.24 -18.78
N THR A 164 6.87 5.47 -19.04
CA THR A 164 6.79 4.59 -20.23
C THR A 164 6.90 5.39 -21.52
N LEU A 165 6.20 6.51 -21.63
CA LEU A 165 6.23 7.38 -22.81
C LEU A 165 7.63 7.99 -23.04
N VAL A 166 8.27 8.49 -21.98
CA VAL A 166 9.58 9.14 -22.08
C VAL A 166 10.70 8.15 -22.32
N SER A 167 10.65 6.97 -21.69
CA SER A 167 11.68 5.93 -21.84
C SER A 167 11.48 5.01 -23.05
N GLY A 168 10.28 5.00 -23.63
CA GLY A 168 9.90 4.06 -24.69
C GLY A 168 9.76 2.60 -24.22
N SER A 169 9.77 2.35 -22.90
CA SER A 169 9.77 1.00 -22.34
C SER A 169 8.74 0.83 -21.20
N PRO A 170 7.75 -0.05 -21.34
CA PRO A 170 6.81 -0.37 -20.27
C PRO A 170 7.51 -0.91 -19.01
N ARG A 171 8.63 -1.62 -19.18
CA ARG A 171 9.44 -2.16 -18.08
C ARG A 171 10.04 -1.05 -17.23
N THR A 172 10.53 0.02 -17.84
CA THR A 172 11.00 1.20 -17.09
C THR A 172 9.85 1.91 -16.39
N GLY A 173 8.68 1.93 -17.05
CA GLY A 173 7.45 2.48 -16.45
C GLY A 173 7.08 1.81 -15.14
N ILE A 174 7.08 0.47 -15.08
CA ILE A 174 6.73 -0.25 -13.84
C ILE A 174 7.74 0.01 -12.72
N LEU A 175 9.03 0.15 -13.02
CA LEU A 175 10.04 0.49 -12.02
C LEU A 175 9.83 1.86 -11.37
N SER A 176 9.17 2.80 -12.08
CA SER A 176 8.88 4.12 -11.50
C SER A 176 8.00 4.06 -10.25
N ILE A 177 7.21 2.99 -10.09
CA ILE A 177 6.37 2.76 -8.92
C ILE A 177 7.20 2.58 -7.65
N LEU A 178 8.45 2.14 -7.76
CA LEU A 178 9.38 2.06 -6.61
C LEU A 178 9.54 3.39 -5.90
N VAL A 179 9.45 4.52 -6.60
CA VAL A 179 9.51 5.86 -6.01
C VAL A 179 8.39 6.05 -4.99
N LEU A 180 7.18 5.56 -5.29
CA LEU A 180 6.03 5.64 -4.38
C LEU A 180 6.23 4.77 -3.14
N PHE A 181 6.74 3.55 -3.32
CA PHE A 181 7.04 2.67 -2.19
C PHE A 181 8.13 3.23 -1.30
N PHE A 182 9.25 3.71 -1.85
CA PHE A 182 10.33 4.30 -1.05
C PHE A 182 9.90 5.59 -0.36
N ALA A 183 9.19 6.48 -1.06
CA ALA A 183 8.63 7.68 -0.44
C ALA A 183 7.65 7.33 0.70
N GLY A 184 6.76 6.35 0.45
CA GLY A 184 5.84 5.83 1.46
C GLY A 184 6.57 5.24 2.67
N MET A 185 7.64 4.45 2.47
CA MET A 185 8.46 3.91 3.54
C MET A 185 9.15 4.98 4.38
N ILE A 186 9.70 6.03 3.75
CA ILE A 186 10.35 7.13 4.46
C ILE A 186 9.36 7.86 5.36
N VAL A 187 8.18 8.18 4.83
CA VAL A 187 7.13 8.84 5.63
C VAL A 187 6.61 7.91 6.72
N PHE A 188 6.44 6.62 6.42
CA PHE A 188 5.98 5.62 7.39
C PHE A 188 6.98 5.37 8.53
N HIS A 189 8.27 5.47 8.24
CA HIS A 189 9.31 5.42 9.27
C HIS A 189 9.16 6.56 10.27
N ASN A 190 8.92 7.78 9.81
CA ASN A 190 8.72 8.95 10.67
C ASN A 190 7.45 8.87 11.54
N VAL A 191 6.39 8.19 11.09
CA VAL A 191 5.22 7.87 11.92
C VAL A 191 5.63 7.09 13.16
N SER A 192 6.56 6.20 12.98
CA SER A 192 7.13 5.30 13.98
C SER A 192 7.84 6.00 15.12
N ASP A 193 8.74 6.92 14.80
CA ASP A 193 9.55 7.60 15.81
C ASP A 193 8.67 8.51 16.67
N THR A 194 7.59 9.02 16.09
CA THR A 194 6.59 9.83 16.79
C THR A 194 5.73 9.01 17.76
N GLU A 195 5.53 7.69 17.51
CA GLU A 195 4.83 6.79 18.44
C GLU A 195 5.70 6.37 19.63
N LEU A 196 7.01 6.15 19.41
CA LEU A 196 7.93 5.70 20.46
C LEU A 196 8.10 6.78 21.55
N ASP A 197 8.05 8.06 21.18
CA ASP A 197 8.04 9.20 22.11
C ASP A 197 6.77 9.30 23.00
N GLN A 198 5.80 8.41 22.84
CA GLN A 198 4.56 8.40 23.64
C GLN A 198 4.67 7.49 24.88
N HIS A 199 5.70 6.65 24.97
CA HIS A 199 5.90 5.69 26.04
C HIS A 199 6.97 6.08 27.07
N ASP A 200 7.68 7.21 26.86
CA ASP A 200 8.58 7.87 27.82
C ASP A 200 7.90 9.12 28.40
#